data_afabbb11183079ee86ef09783fc9bef3
#
_entry.id   afabbb11183079ee86ef09783fc9bef3
#
_cell.length_a   1.000
_cell.length_b   1.000
_cell.length_c   1.000
_cell.angle_alpha   90.00
_cell.angle_beta   90.00
_cell.angle_gamma   90.00
#
_symmetry.space_group_name_H-M   'P 1'
#
loop_
_entity.id
_entity.type
_entity.pdbx_description
1 polymer ?
#
loop_
_entity_poly.entity_id
_entity_poly.type
_entity_poly.pdbx_seq_one_letter_code
_entity_poly.pdbx_strand_id
1 'polypeptide(L)'
;MDKKYLIVNTGSASKKFSFYIGEQKVYNAHFEMEDSLPIVTESIEDKKEKRKITKKEYDNAIRLIVESLICHNLIKDKNDINSVGIRIVAPGEYFLTNRLIDKEYLKKAKEALKKVPLHLGPALKEIENIKKYLGPKIAIYGVSDSAFHSTIPEETKFYAIPINDSRRLGLQMFGYHGISVQSVVSKAEKILGKLPEKTVVCHLGGGGSVTAVKEGKSINTSMGFTPLEGLVMATRVGDIDAGAVLYLSEKLKKSPHKLEDYFNNKCGLLGLSGKSSDIRELLIEEEKGHSESALALKLYANRIKEYIGKMSASLGGIDLLVLAGTVGERSFIMRQRICQGLDFLGINIDDDLNNKSEGVEV
;
A
#
# COMPACT_ATOMS: atom_id res chain seq x y z
N MET A 1 6.02 -25.71 -21.07
CA MET A 1 5.31 -25.69 -19.76
C MET A 1 5.27 -24.27 -19.26
N ASP A 2 4.11 -23.83 -18.83
CA ASP A 2 3.97 -22.48 -18.28
C ASP A 2 4.77 -22.33 -17.00
N LYS A 3 5.41 -21.16 -16.85
CA LYS A 3 6.20 -20.87 -15.66
C LYS A 3 5.28 -20.66 -14.45
N LYS A 4 5.72 -21.12 -13.30
CA LYS A 4 4.98 -21.09 -12.03
C LYS A 4 5.60 -20.07 -11.08
N TYR A 5 4.81 -19.11 -10.60
CA TYR A 5 5.27 -18.00 -9.80
C TYR A 5 4.53 -17.92 -8.47
N LEU A 6 5.27 -17.71 -7.40
CA LEU A 6 4.68 -17.35 -6.10
C LEU A 6 4.87 -15.86 -5.84
N ILE A 7 3.79 -15.16 -5.60
CA ILE A 7 3.79 -13.74 -5.28
C ILE A 7 3.47 -13.56 -3.80
N VAL A 8 4.28 -12.76 -3.12
CA VAL A 8 4.22 -12.58 -1.67
C VAL A 8 4.09 -11.10 -1.32
N ASN A 9 3.10 -10.78 -0.50
CA ASN A 9 2.92 -9.45 0.06
C ASN A 9 2.76 -9.56 1.57
N THR A 10 3.80 -9.19 2.32
CA THR A 10 3.81 -9.22 3.78
C THR A 10 3.69 -7.81 4.33
N GLY A 11 2.68 -7.60 5.17
CA GLY A 11 2.52 -6.40 5.99
C GLY A 11 2.77 -6.68 7.46
N SER A 12 2.64 -5.66 8.29
CA SER A 12 2.77 -5.79 9.75
C SER A 12 1.67 -6.65 10.37
N ALA A 13 0.47 -6.64 9.81
CA ALA A 13 -0.71 -7.31 10.35
C ALA A 13 -1.15 -8.55 9.57
N SER A 14 -0.69 -8.74 8.34
CA SER A 14 -1.14 -9.85 7.48
C SER A 14 -0.09 -10.25 6.45
N LYS A 15 -0.25 -11.48 5.92
CA LYS A 15 0.55 -11.97 4.80
C LYS A 15 -0.40 -12.46 3.70
N LYS A 16 -0.11 -12.09 2.46
CA LYS A 16 -0.87 -12.53 1.29
C LYS A 16 0.06 -13.26 0.33
N PHE A 17 -0.41 -14.40 -0.15
CA PHE A 17 0.29 -15.22 -1.13
C PHE A 17 -0.64 -15.45 -2.31
N SER A 18 -0.13 -15.35 -3.52
CA SER A 18 -0.85 -15.71 -4.74
C SER A 18 0.04 -16.56 -5.62
N PHE A 19 -0.51 -17.61 -6.20
CA PHE A 19 0.22 -18.50 -7.09
C PHE A 19 -0.32 -18.41 -8.51
N TYR A 20 0.60 -18.29 -9.46
CA TYR A 20 0.32 -18.11 -10.88
C TYR A 20 0.94 -19.23 -11.69
N ILE A 21 0.19 -19.66 -12.71
CA ILE A 21 0.68 -20.52 -13.81
C ILE A 21 0.55 -19.68 -15.08
N GLY A 22 1.69 -19.31 -15.68
CA GLY A 22 1.70 -18.28 -16.71
C GLY A 22 1.19 -16.95 -16.15
N GLU A 23 0.16 -16.38 -16.77
CA GLU A 23 -0.50 -15.15 -16.35
C GLU A 23 -1.75 -15.39 -15.47
N GLN A 24 -2.18 -16.64 -15.36
CA GLN A 24 -3.39 -16.99 -14.63
C GLN A 24 -3.10 -17.17 -13.14
N LYS A 25 -3.82 -16.41 -12.30
CA LYS A 25 -3.84 -16.64 -10.86
C LYS A 25 -4.73 -17.83 -10.54
N VAL A 26 -4.13 -18.90 -10.01
CA VAL A 26 -4.84 -20.17 -9.72
C VAL A 26 -5.04 -20.43 -8.23
N TYR A 27 -4.35 -19.68 -7.36
CA TYR A 27 -4.46 -19.84 -5.92
C TYR A 27 -4.17 -18.51 -5.21
N ASN A 28 -4.84 -18.29 -4.08
CA ASN A 28 -4.60 -17.17 -3.20
C ASN A 28 -4.76 -17.58 -1.74
N ALA A 29 -3.91 -17.07 -0.86
CA ALA A 29 -4.05 -17.25 0.59
C ALA A 29 -3.81 -15.95 1.35
N HIS A 30 -4.66 -15.68 2.31
CA HIS A 30 -4.58 -14.54 3.21
C HIS A 30 -4.45 -15.02 4.65
N PHE A 31 -3.33 -14.69 5.26
CA PHE A 31 -3.02 -14.93 6.67
C PHE A 31 -3.20 -13.65 7.45
N GLU A 32 -4.00 -13.67 8.49
CA GLU A 32 -4.27 -12.52 9.34
C GLU A 32 -4.51 -12.94 10.79
N MET A 33 -4.59 -11.95 11.68
CA MET A 33 -4.97 -12.16 13.08
C MET A 33 -6.42 -11.73 13.27
N GLU A 34 -7.28 -12.63 13.76
CA GLU A 34 -8.66 -12.36 14.12
C GLU A 34 -8.81 -12.68 15.61
N ASP A 35 -9.22 -11.71 16.42
CA ASP A 35 -9.33 -11.86 17.88
C ASP A 35 -8.06 -12.43 18.53
N SER A 36 -6.88 -11.96 18.07
CA SER A 36 -5.56 -12.45 18.49
C SER A 36 -5.23 -13.91 18.09
N LEU A 37 -6.09 -14.56 17.32
CA LEU A 37 -5.86 -15.90 16.79
C LEU A 37 -5.45 -15.83 15.32
N PRO A 38 -4.39 -16.54 14.90
CA PRO A 38 -4.01 -16.58 13.50
C PRO A 38 -4.98 -17.44 12.69
N ILE A 39 -5.40 -16.91 11.56
CA ILE A 39 -6.28 -17.58 10.61
C ILE A 39 -5.65 -17.53 9.22
N VAL A 40 -6.05 -18.46 8.37
CA VAL A 40 -5.79 -18.43 6.93
C VAL A 40 -7.09 -18.58 6.17
N THR A 41 -7.26 -17.75 5.15
CA THR A 41 -8.30 -17.88 4.13
C THR A 41 -7.64 -18.23 2.81
N GLU A 42 -7.88 -19.42 2.32
CA GLU A 42 -7.38 -19.92 1.03
C GLU A 42 -8.49 -19.82 -0.03
N SER A 43 -8.11 -19.52 -1.26
CA SER A 43 -9.04 -19.45 -2.38
C SER A 43 -8.42 -20.13 -3.60
N ILE A 44 -9.17 -21.07 -4.19
CA ILE A 44 -8.81 -21.80 -5.41
C ILE A 44 -10.05 -21.75 -6.31
N GLU A 45 -9.88 -21.21 -7.50
CA GLU A 45 -11.02 -20.89 -8.35
C GLU A 45 -12.05 -20.05 -7.56
N ASP A 46 -13.32 -20.44 -7.51
CA ASP A 46 -14.38 -19.74 -6.79
C ASP A 46 -14.60 -20.26 -5.34
N LYS A 47 -13.83 -21.27 -4.92
CA LYS A 47 -13.97 -21.85 -3.57
C LYS A 47 -13.08 -21.10 -2.58
N LYS A 48 -13.66 -20.70 -1.44
CA LYS A 48 -12.95 -20.11 -0.32
C LYS A 48 -13.08 -20.97 0.92
N GLU A 49 -11.96 -21.24 1.56
CA GLU A 49 -11.90 -21.98 2.81
C GLU A 49 -11.17 -21.14 3.87
N LYS A 50 -11.80 -20.97 5.04
CA LYS A 50 -11.24 -20.22 6.17
C LYS A 50 -11.04 -21.19 7.34
N ARG A 51 -9.81 -21.18 7.89
CA ARG A 51 -9.49 -22.03 9.05
C ARG A 51 -8.55 -21.35 10.03
N LYS A 52 -8.68 -21.73 11.29
CA LYS A 52 -7.72 -21.33 12.35
C LYS A 52 -6.42 -22.11 12.15
N ILE A 53 -5.32 -21.44 12.42
CA ILE A 53 -3.97 -22.03 12.37
C ILE A 53 -3.21 -21.69 13.65
N THR A 54 -2.12 -22.42 13.88
CA THR A 54 -1.22 -22.13 15.01
C THR A 54 -0.28 -20.95 14.68
N LYS A 55 0.27 -20.31 15.71
CA LYS A 55 1.29 -19.27 15.53
C LYS A 55 2.51 -19.79 14.75
N LYS A 56 2.90 -21.05 14.99
CA LYS A 56 4.00 -21.71 14.26
C LYS A 56 3.71 -21.84 12.76
N GLU A 57 2.49 -22.17 12.40
CA GLU A 57 2.05 -22.23 11.01
C GLU A 57 2.02 -20.84 10.38
N TYR A 58 1.48 -19.83 11.08
CA TYR A 58 1.51 -18.44 10.62
C TYR A 58 2.94 -17.95 10.36
N ASP A 59 3.89 -18.27 11.27
CA ASP A 59 5.27 -17.88 11.13
C ASP A 59 5.97 -18.61 9.98
N ASN A 60 5.53 -19.83 9.64
CA ASN A 60 6.04 -20.66 8.54
C ASN A 60 5.03 -20.77 7.38
N ALA A 61 4.34 -19.68 7.04
CA ALA A 61 3.28 -19.66 6.03
C ALA A 61 3.70 -20.31 4.70
N ILE A 62 4.95 -20.10 4.25
CA ILE A 62 5.46 -20.70 3.01
C ILE A 62 5.31 -22.22 2.96
N ARG A 63 5.48 -22.92 4.10
CA ARG A 63 5.30 -24.35 4.17
C ARG A 63 3.86 -24.75 3.92
N LEU A 64 2.90 -24.10 4.59
CA LEU A 64 1.48 -24.36 4.41
C LEU A 64 1.06 -24.11 2.96
N ILE A 65 1.54 -23.03 2.35
CA ILE A 65 1.25 -22.70 0.95
C ILE A 65 1.70 -23.84 0.04
N VAL A 66 2.93 -24.31 0.17
CA VAL A 66 3.47 -25.38 -0.69
C VAL A 66 2.71 -26.68 -0.47
N GLU A 67 2.39 -27.04 0.78
CA GLU A 67 1.59 -28.22 1.13
C GLU A 67 0.19 -28.13 0.50
N SER A 68 -0.45 -26.95 0.54
CA SER A 68 -1.76 -26.71 -0.08
C SER A 68 -1.67 -26.80 -1.61
N LEU A 69 -0.65 -26.19 -2.24
CA LEU A 69 -0.46 -26.28 -3.69
C LEU A 69 -0.26 -27.74 -4.18
N ILE A 70 0.44 -28.57 -3.40
CA ILE A 70 0.62 -30.02 -3.69
C ILE A 70 -0.71 -30.75 -3.52
N CYS A 71 -1.45 -30.52 -2.44
CA CYS A 71 -2.73 -31.16 -2.16
C CYS A 71 -3.76 -30.92 -3.27
N HIS A 72 -3.72 -29.72 -3.88
CA HIS A 72 -4.60 -29.34 -4.96
C HIS A 72 -4.03 -29.64 -6.36
N ASN A 73 -2.93 -30.41 -6.47
CA ASN A 73 -2.28 -30.80 -7.72
C ASN A 73 -1.83 -29.64 -8.61
N LEU A 74 -1.62 -28.44 -8.04
CA LEU A 74 -1.08 -27.27 -8.75
C LEU A 74 0.42 -27.38 -8.99
N ILE A 75 1.12 -28.07 -8.09
CA ILE A 75 2.54 -28.44 -8.21
C ILE A 75 2.73 -29.89 -7.77
N LYS A 76 3.78 -30.55 -8.27
CA LYS A 76 4.19 -31.91 -7.84
C LYS A 76 5.01 -31.84 -6.55
N ASP A 77 5.94 -30.91 -6.49
CA ASP A 77 6.77 -30.61 -5.34
C ASP A 77 7.23 -29.14 -5.36
N LYS A 78 7.95 -28.71 -4.32
CA LYS A 78 8.42 -27.33 -4.18
C LYS A 78 9.36 -26.84 -5.29
N ASN A 79 10.01 -27.75 -6.05
CA ASN A 79 10.93 -27.40 -7.13
C ASN A 79 10.17 -27.00 -8.42
N ASP A 80 8.88 -27.24 -8.47
CA ASP A 80 8.03 -26.76 -9.57
C ASP A 80 7.85 -25.23 -9.53
N ILE A 81 8.15 -24.56 -8.41
CA ILE A 81 8.10 -23.12 -8.30
C ILE A 81 9.32 -22.51 -8.97
N ASN A 82 9.14 -21.81 -10.08
CA ASN A 82 10.24 -21.24 -10.85
C ASN A 82 10.87 -20.01 -10.20
N SER A 83 10.05 -19.13 -9.62
CA SER A 83 10.54 -17.95 -8.90
C SER A 83 9.50 -17.39 -7.95
N VAL A 84 9.97 -16.49 -7.08
CA VAL A 84 9.14 -15.79 -6.10
C VAL A 84 9.28 -14.28 -6.31
N GLY A 85 8.17 -13.57 -6.40
CA GLY A 85 8.11 -12.12 -6.31
C GLY A 85 7.67 -11.70 -4.90
N ILE A 86 8.42 -10.85 -4.23
CA ILE A 86 8.03 -10.32 -2.92
C ILE A 86 7.97 -8.79 -2.93
N ARG A 87 6.86 -8.23 -2.43
CA ARG A 87 6.70 -6.78 -2.29
C ARG A 87 7.69 -6.25 -1.26
N ILE A 88 8.40 -5.18 -1.63
CA ILE A 88 9.37 -4.49 -0.79
C ILE A 88 8.97 -3.03 -0.62
N VAL A 89 8.86 -2.61 0.62
CA VAL A 89 8.63 -1.21 1.03
C VAL A 89 9.90 -0.73 1.70
N ALA A 90 10.75 -0.03 0.96
CA ALA A 90 12.04 0.45 1.46
C ALA A 90 12.42 1.79 0.83
N PRO A 91 12.91 2.77 1.62
CA PRO A 91 13.46 4.01 1.10
C PRO A 91 14.87 3.79 0.54
N GLY A 92 15.23 4.58 -0.44
CA GLY A 92 16.56 4.60 -1.05
C GLY A 92 16.52 4.40 -2.56
N GLU A 93 17.44 5.04 -3.27
CA GLU A 93 17.54 4.97 -4.73
C GLU A 93 17.72 3.54 -5.25
N TYR A 94 18.40 2.69 -4.47
CA TYR A 94 18.56 1.28 -4.80
C TYR A 94 17.23 0.55 -4.99
N PHE A 95 16.18 0.97 -4.27
CA PHE A 95 14.84 0.38 -4.29
C PHE A 95 13.88 1.06 -5.28
N LEU A 96 14.34 2.00 -6.11
CA LEU A 96 13.54 2.55 -7.20
C LEU A 96 13.43 1.61 -8.43
N THR A 97 13.94 0.38 -8.32
CA THR A 97 13.85 -0.65 -9.36
C THR A 97 13.60 -2.03 -8.74
N ASN A 98 12.92 -2.89 -9.50
CA ASN A 98 12.76 -4.30 -9.13
C ASN A 98 14.09 -5.04 -9.34
N ARG A 99 14.48 -5.89 -8.40
CA ARG A 99 15.79 -6.56 -8.43
C ARG A 99 15.74 -7.98 -7.90
N LEU A 100 16.66 -8.82 -8.37
CA LEU A 100 16.94 -10.11 -7.75
C LEU A 100 17.49 -9.90 -6.32
N ILE A 101 17.00 -10.68 -5.36
CA ILE A 101 17.43 -10.64 -3.97
C ILE A 101 18.70 -11.48 -3.80
N ASP A 102 19.83 -10.88 -4.07
CA ASP A 102 21.19 -11.41 -3.86
C ASP A 102 21.80 -10.94 -2.54
N LYS A 103 23.10 -11.12 -2.39
CA LYS A 103 23.85 -10.70 -1.18
C LYS A 103 23.91 -9.17 -1.06
N GLU A 104 24.09 -8.46 -2.18
CA GLU A 104 24.12 -7.00 -2.19
C GLU A 104 22.75 -6.42 -1.81
N TYR A 105 21.69 -6.96 -2.42
CA TYR A 105 20.31 -6.57 -2.06
C TYR A 105 20.04 -6.70 -0.56
N LEU A 106 20.41 -7.84 0.04
CA LEU A 106 20.21 -8.06 1.47
C LEU A 106 21.04 -7.12 2.35
N LYS A 107 22.24 -6.72 1.91
CA LYS A 107 23.05 -5.70 2.59
C LYS A 107 22.32 -4.35 2.56
N LYS A 108 21.88 -3.89 1.38
CA LYS A 108 21.12 -2.64 1.22
C LYS A 108 19.80 -2.65 1.99
N ALA A 109 19.09 -3.77 1.99
CA ALA A 109 17.85 -3.92 2.75
C ALA A 109 18.08 -3.83 4.26
N LYS A 110 19.18 -4.39 4.80
CA LYS A 110 19.55 -4.22 6.21
C LYS A 110 19.90 -2.77 6.58
N GLU A 111 20.49 -2.02 5.66
CA GLU A 111 20.73 -0.58 5.84
C GLU A 111 19.40 0.20 5.87
N ALA A 112 18.49 -0.09 4.94
CA ALA A 112 17.16 0.53 4.86
C ALA A 112 16.25 0.14 6.03
N LEU A 113 16.41 -1.05 6.60
CA LEU A 113 15.64 -1.52 7.77
C LEU A 113 15.72 -0.57 8.96
N LYS A 114 16.86 0.12 9.14
CA LYS A 114 17.04 1.11 10.21
C LYS A 114 16.12 2.32 10.05
N LYS A 115 15.66 2.59 8.84
CA LYS A 115 14.81 3.75 8.50
C LYS A 115 13.31 3.41 8.51
N VAL A 116 12.94 2.16 8.17
CA VAL A 116 11.53 1.69 8.07
C VAL A 116 11.36 0.28 8.64
N PRO A 117 11.64 0.06 9.92
CA PRO A 117 11.63 -1.28 10.52
C PRO A 117 10.25 -1.95 10.45
N LEU A 118 9.18 -1.18 10.61
CA LEU A 118 7.79 -1.68 10.60
C LEU A 118 7.36 -2.27 9.25
N HIS A 119 7.91 -1.75 8.15
CA HIS A 119 7.51 -2.15 6.80
C HIS A 119 8.45 -3.21 6.19
N LEU A 120 9.76 -3.05 6.38
CA LEU A 120 10.75 -3.93 5.75
C LEU A 120 11.04 -5.18 6.57
N GLY A 121 10.91 -5.12 7.90
CA GLY A 121 11.19 -6.25 8.79
C GLY A 121 10.41 -7.52 8.46
N PRO A 122 9.08 -7.47 8.32
CA PRO A 122 8.27 -8.62 7.92
C PRO A 122 8.69 -9.24 6.59
N ALA A 123 9.02 -8.41 5.59
CA ALA A 123 9.45 -8.89 4.28
C ALA A 123 10.80 -9.62 4.34
N LEU A 124 11.78 -9.09 5.08
CA LEU A 124 13.07 -9.74 5.26
C LEU A 124 12.95 -11.08 5.96
N LYS A 125 12.13 -11.17 7.02
CA LYS A 125 11.84 -12.43 7.71
C LYS A 125 11.22 -13.45 6.76
N GLU A 126 10.28 -13.03 5.91
CA GLU A 126 9.64 -13.94 4.95
C GLU A 126 10.60 -14.40 3.85
N ILE A 127 11.51 -13.53 3.38
CA ILE A 127 12.59 -13.93 2.45
C ILE A 127 13.48 -15.03 3.06
N GLU A 128 13.83 -14.92 4.33
CA GLU A 128 14.60 -15.95 5.05
C GLU A 128 13.82 -17.26 5.13
N ASN A 129 12.53 -17.22 5.48
CA ASN A 129 11.65 -18.39 5.53
C ASN A 129 11.56 -19.07 4.15
N ILE A 130 11.36 -18.29 3.09
CA ILE A 130 11.26 -18.79 1.72
C ILE A 130 12.57 -19.48 1.29
N LYS A 131 13.72 -18.83 1.50
CA LYS A 131 15.03 -19.42 1.18
C LYS A 131 15.30 -20.70 1.95
N LYS A 132 14.94 -20.72 3.24
CA LYS A 132 15.10 -21.90 4.10
C LYS A 132 14.25 -23.07 3.62
N TYR A 133 13.02 -22.84 3.19
CA TYR A 133 12.07 -23.88 2.82
C TYR A 133 12.21 -24.34 1.36
N LEU A 134 12.24 -23.41 0.40
CA LEU A 134 12.35 -23.71 -1.03
C LEU A 134 13.80 -24.05 -1.44
N GLY A 135 14.76 -23.65 -0.65
CA GLY A 135 16.19 -23.88 -0.91
C GLY A 135 16.93 -22.63 -1.43
N PRO A 136 18.27 -22.63 -1.38
CA PRO A 136 19.08 -21.44 -1.67
C PRO A 136 19.12 -21.05 -3.16
N LYS A 137 18.72 -21.95 -4.05
CA LYS A 137 18.76 -21.74 -5.52
C LYS A 137 17.52 -21.04 -6.08
N ILE A 138 16.42 -20.93 -5.27
CA ILE A 138 15.21 -20.26 -5.73
C ILE A 138 15.48 -18.79 -6.04
N ALA A 139 15.11 -18.34 -7.22
CA ALA A 139 15.18 -16.94 -7.60
C ALA A 139 14.06 -16.15 -6.89
N ILE A 140 14.44 -15.16 -6.06
CA ILE A 140 13.49 -14.28 -5.38
C ILE A 140 13.73 -12.87 -5.89
N TYR A 141 12.68 -12.23 -6.40
CA TYR A 141 12.71 -10.85 -6.87
C TYR A 141 12.03 -9.93 -5.87
N GLY A 142 12.74 -8.90 -5.45
CA GLY A 142 12.16 -7.78 -4.71
C GLY A 142 11.39 -6.87 -5.69
N VAL A 143 10.07 -6.86 -5.56
CA VAL A 143 9.18 -5.98 -6.31
C VAL A 143 8.96 -4.73 -5.49
N SER A 144 9.58 -3.64 -5.92
CA SER A 144 9.60 -2.41 -5.13
C SER A 144 8.30 -1.63 -5.23
N ASP A 145 7.79 -1.25 -4.07
CA ASP A 145 6.61 -0.38 -3.95
C ASP A 145 6.86 1.05 -4.44
N SER A 146 8.14 1.43 -4.57
CA SER A 146 8.58 2.75 -5.04
C SER A 146 9.01 2.77 -6.52
N ALA A 147 9.09 1.62 -7.20
CA ALA A 147 9.65 1.55 -8.55
C ALA A 147 8.88 2.41 -9.56
N PHE A 148 7.55 2.46 -9.48
CA PHE A 148 6.72 3.29 -10.35
C PHE A 148 7.00 4.79 -10.19
N HIS A 149 7.49 5.20 -9.02
CA HIS A 149 7.80 6.59 -8.68
C HIS A 149 9.24 7.02 -9.05
N SER A 150 10.02 6.16 -9.71
CA SER A 150 11.39 6.47 -10.15
C SER A 150 11.47 7.64 -11.12
N THR A 151 10.37 7.99 -11.75
CA THR A 151 10.26 9.08 -12.74
C THR A 151 9.87 10.44 -12.16
N ILE A 152 9.70 10.54 -10.83
CA ILE A 152 9.43 11.82 -10.15
C ILE A 152 10.61 12.77 -10.35
N PRO A 153 10.38 14.01 -10.84
CA PRO A 153 11.45 14.97 -11.12
C PRO A 153 12.10 15.51 -9.83
N GLU A 154 13.31 16.06 -9.97
CA GLU A 154 14.12 16.49 -8.82
C GLU A 154 13.45 17.59 -7.98
N GLU A 155 12.81 18.56 -8.63
CA GLU A 155 12.09 19.66 -7.98
C GLU A 155 10.90 19.18 -7.13
N THR A 156 10.40 17.97 -7.38
CA THR A 156 9.30 17.38 -6.60
C THR A 156 9.83 16.50 -5.46
N LYS A 157 10.93 15.77 -5.69
CA LYS A 157 11.37 14.75 -4.74
C LYS A 157 12.23 15.25 -3.58
N PHE A 158 12.88 16.42 -3.69
CA PHE A 158 13.71 16.94 -2.62
C PHE A 158 12.91 17.76 -1.59
N TYR A 159 13.21 17.54 -0.33
CA TYR A 159 12.76 18.42 0.75
C TYR A 159 13.61 19.69 0.78
N ALA A 160 13.04 20.81 1.21
CA ALA A 160 13.73 22.10 1.32
C ALA A 160 14.66 22.16 2.55
N ILE A 161 15.61 21.22 2.63
CA ILE A 161 16.70 21.17 3.62
C ILE A 161 18.04 21.34 2.89
N PRO A 162 19.16 21.61 3.60
CA PRO A 162 20.46 21.71 2.95
C PRO A 162 20.72 20.50 2.04
N ILE A 163 21.00 20.78 0.76
CA ILE A 163 21.11 19.72 -0.26
C ILE A 163 22.19 18.68 0.06
N ASN A 164 23.27 19.12 0.73
CA ASN A 164 24.34 18.22 1.16
C ASN A 164 23.85 17.23 2.22
N ASP A 165 22.97 17.66 3.14
CA ASP A 165 22.37 16.76 4.14
C ASP A 165 21.37 15.82 3.49
N SER A 166 20.53 16.32 2.57
CA SER A 166 19.62 15.49 1.80
C SER A 166 20.36 14.37 1.09
N ARG A 167 21.41 14.69 0.32
CA ARG A 167 22.22 13.70 -0.42
C ARG A 167 22.97 12.74 0.50
N ARG A 168 23.63 13.25 1.53
CA ARG A 168 24.42 12.44 2.49
C ARG A 168 23.55 11.45 3.26
N LEU A 169 22.34 11.85 3.65
CA LEU A 169 21.40 11.03 4.43
C LEU A 169 20.42 10.24 3.56
N GLY A 170 20.33 10.55 2.26
CA GLY A 170 19.35 9.99 1.34
C GLY A 170 17.92 10.40 1.72
N LEU A 171 17.74 11.67 2.13
CA LEU A 171 16.44 12.22 2.51
C LEU A 171 15.77 12.86 1.30
N GLN A 172 14.92 12.12 0.66
CA GLN A 172 14.08 12.56 -0.46
C GLN A 172 12.79 11.76 -0.48
N MET A 173 11.81 12.23 -1.23
CA MET A 173 10.59 11.49 -1.52
C MET A 173 10.91 10.25 -2.39
N PHE A 174 10.43 9.08 -1.99
CA PHE A 174 10.51 7.85 -2.78
C PHE A 174 9.15 7.45 -3.32
N GLY A 175 8.08 7.78 -2.61
CA GLY A 175 6.72 7.34 -2.93
C GLY A 175 6.51 5.86 -2.67
N TYR A 176 5.25 5.49 -2.47
CA TYR A 176 4.85 4.09 -2.20
C TYR A 176 3.50 3.82 -2.84
N HIS A 177 3.00 2.60 -2.72
CA HIS A 177 1.84 2.08 -3.46
C HIS A 177 2.05 2.04 -4.98
N GLY A 178 3.29 2.19 -5.45
CA GLY A 178 3.63 2.24 -6.88
C GLY A 178 3.19 0.98 -7.63
N ILE A 179 3.24 -0.20 -7.02
CA ILE A 179 2.74 -1.45 -7.62
C ILE A 179 1.24 -1.33 -7.90
N SER A 180 0.46 -0.79 -6.94
CA SER A 180 -0.97 -0.58 -7.12
C SER A 180 -1.25 0.49 -8.16
N VAL A 181 -0.55 1.61 -8.12
CA VAL A 181 -0.72 2.70 -9.10
C VAL A 181 -0.42 2.20 -10.51
N GLN A 182 0.67 1.45 -10.70
CA GLN A 182 1.02 0.84 -11.98
C GLN A 182 -0.07 -0.10 -12.50
N SER A 183 -0.63 -0.93 -11.61
CA SER A 183 -1.73 -1.84 -11.94
C SER A 183 -2.99 -1.08 -12.37
N VAL A 184 -3.34 -0.02 -11.65
CA VAL A 184 -4.49 0.86 -11.96
C VAL A 184 -4.29 1.54 -13.31
N VAL A 185 -3.11 2.11 -13.57
CA VAL A 185 -2.77 2.75 -14.85
C VAL A 185 -2.91 1.77 -16.01
N SER A 186 -2.33 0.57 -15.88
CA SER A 186 -2.43 -0.45 -16.92
C SER A 186 -3.86 -0.95 -17.14
N LYS A 187 -4.67 -1.03 -16.06
CA LYS A 187 -6.09 -1.43 -16.17
C LYS A 187 -6.91 -0.32 -16.82
N ALA A 188 -6.71 0.93 -16.44
CA ALA A 188 -7.40 2.08 -17.02
C ALA A 188 -7.10 2.20 -18.53
N GLU A 189 -5.84 2.02 -18.93
CA GLU A 189 -5.45 2.01 -20.35
C GLU A 189 -6.16 0.91 -21.15
N LYS A 190 -6.27 -0.30 -20.59
CA LYS A 190 -6.98 -1.43 -21.23
C LYS A 190 -8.47 -1.15 -21.38
N ILE A 191 -9.12 -0.54 -20.37
CA ILE A 191 -10.56 -0.25 -20.38
C ILE A 191 -10.87 0.89 -21.35
N LEU A 192 -10.07 1.95 -21.34
CA LEU A 192 -10.32 3.17 -22.12
C LEU A 192 -9.70 3.10 -23.54
N GLY A 193 -8.94 2.05 -23.85
CA GLY A 193 -8.18 1.92 -25.11
C GLY A 193 -6.92 2.78 -25.17
N LYS A 194 -6.87 3.88 -24.40
CA LYS A 194 -5.72 4.76 -24.25
C LYS A 194 -5.77 5.40 -22.86
N LEU A 195 -4.64 5.47 -22.16
CA LEU A 195 -4.54 6.22 -20.92
C LEU A 195 -4.62 7.73 -21.19
N PRO A 196 -5.50 8.48 -20.51
CA PRO A 196 -5.50 9.94 -20.56
C PRO A 196 -4.16 10.52 -20.05
N GLU A 197 -3.76 11.66 -20.65
CA GLU A 197 -2.45 12.27 -20.38
C GLU A 197 -2.29 12.65 -18.90
N LYS A 198 -3.33 13.26 -18.30
CA LYS A 198 -3.30 13.81 -16.95
C LYS A 198 -4.20 12.98 -16.02
N THR A 199 -3.62 11.94 -15.44
CA THR A 199 -4.35 11.01 -14.59
C THR A 199 -3.98 11.21 -13.12
N VAL A 200 -4.96 11.32 -12.23
CA VAL A 200 -4.78 11.29 -10.79
C VAL A 200 -5.29 9.95 -10.26
N VAL A 201 -4.42 9.22 -9.56
CA VAL A 201 -4.76 7.93 -8.94
C VAL A 201 -4.78 8.07 -7.44
N CYS A 202 -5.93 7.82 -6.82
CA CYS A 202 -6.13 7.73 -5.38
C CYS A 202 -6.16 6.25 -4.98
N HIS A 203 -5.11 5.77 -4.31
CA HIS A 203 -5.13 4.45 -3.66
C HIS A 203 -5.61 4.62 -2.23
N LEU A 204 -6.81 4.16 -1.91
CA LEU A 204 -7.48 4.39 -0.62
C LEU A 204 -7.81 3.05 0.06
N GLY A 205 -7.05 2.72 1.10
CA GLY A 205 -7.22 1.51 1.91
C GLY A 205 -6.86 1.79 3.37
N GLY A 206 -6.31 0.82 4.09
CA GLY A 206 -5.75 1.05 5.43
C GLY A 206 -4.56 2.02 5.40
N GLY A 207 -3.75 2.01 4.32
CA GLY A 207 -2.89 3.10 3.89
C GLY A 207 -3.55 3.88 2.75
N GLY A 208 -3.09 5.10 2.47
CA GLY A 208 -3.63 5.91 1.39
C GLY A 208 -2.57 6.75 0.69
N SER A 209 -2.71 6.94 -0.62
CA SER A 209 -1.89 7.86 -1.40
C SER A 209 -2.65 8.44 -2.58
N VAL A 210 -2.25 9.64 -3.02
CA VAL A 210 -2.70 10.26 -4.26
C VAL A 210 -1.48 10.49 -5.13
N THR A 211 -1.54 10.05 -6.39
CA THR A 211 -0.41 10.11 -7.33
C THR A 211 -0.81 10.82 -8.61
N ALA A 212 0.01 11.77 -9.03
CA ALA A 212 -0.08 12.42 -10.33
C ALA A 212 0.68 11.59 -11.38
N VAL A 213 -0.03 11.17 -12.41
CA VAL A 213 0.51 10.37 -13.52
C VAL A 213 0.37 11.16 -14.80
N LYS A 214 1.50 11.50 -15.43
CA LYS A 214 1.54 12.15 -16.73
C LYS A 214 2.05 11.16 -17.77
N GLU A 215 1.27 10.93 -18.83
CA GLU A 215 1.63 9.99 -19.91
C GLU A 215 2.13 8.63 -19.38
N GLY A 216 1.44 8.07 -18.38
CA GLY A 216 1.78 6.79 -17.75
C GLY A 216 2.97 6.82 -16.78
N LYS A 217 3.57 7.98 -16.49
CA LYS A 217 4.71 8.15 -15.60
C LYS A 217 4.31 8.92 -14.34
N SER A 218 4.77 8.45 -13.18
CA SER A 218 4.58 9.19 -11.91
C SER A 218 5.42 10.47 -11.92
N ILE A 219 4.77 11.62 -11.67
CA ILE A 219 5.46 12.92 -11.56
C ILE A 219 5.35 13.53 -10.16
N ASN A 220 4.40 13.06 -9.34
CA ASN A 220 4.23 13.47 -7.96
C ASN A 220 3.41 12.40 -7.21
N THR A 221 3.59 12.30 -5.90
CA THR A 221 2.79 11.43 -5.04
C THR A 221 2.71 11.99 -3.63
N SER A 222 1.73 11.58 -2.86
CA SER A 222 1.52 12.08 -1.49
C SER A 222 2.42 11.44 -0.45
N MET A 223 2.91 10.22 -0.65
CA MET A 223 3.84 9.57 0.26
C MET A 223 5.27 9.99 -0.06
N GLY A 224 6.05 10.33 0.96
CA GLY A 224 7.37 10.90 0.82
C GLY A 224 8.52 9.94 1.10
N PHE A 225 9.38 10.32 2.06
CA PHE A 225 10.53 9.52 2.50
C PHE A 225 10.10 8.18 3.11
N THR A 226 9.01 8.18 3.87
CA THR A 226 8.35 6.99 4.41
C THR A 226 6.87 6.96 4.02
N PRO A 227 6.17 5.82 4.19
CA PRO A 227 4.71 5.75 3.97
C PRO A 227 3.88 6.50 5.04
N LEU A 228 4.49 7.32 5.88
CA LEU A 228 3.81 8.10 6.92
C LEU A 228 3.28 9.43 6.40
N GLU A 229 4.02 10.09 5.50
CA GLU A 229 3.66 11.38 4.90
C GLU A 229 2.43 11.28 4.01
N GLY A 230 1.66 12.35 3.91
CA GLY A 230 0.55 12.52 2.98
C GLY A 230 -0.83 12.46 3.63
N LEU A 231 -1.65 11.55 3.19
CA LEU A 231 -3.04 11.43 3.62
C LEU A 231 -3.17 11.02 5.08
N VAL A 232 -4.26 11.43 5.72
CA VAL A 232 -4.74 10.74 6.92
C VAL A 232 -5.10 9.31 6.55
N MET A 233 -4.66 8.33 7.35
CA MET A 233 -4.88 6.91 7.06
C MET A 233 -5.61 6.24 8.23
N ALA A 234 -5.80 4.95 8.18
CA ALA A 234 -6.48 4.20 9.25
C ALA A 234 -5.89 4.49 10.65
N THR A 235 -4.56 4.43 10.79
CA THR A 235 -3.83 4.63 12.05
C THR A 235 -2.66 5.60 11.95
N ARG A 236 -2.34 6.10 10.74
CA ARG A 236 -1.21 7.00 10.48
C ARG A 236 -1.66 8.44 10.41
N VAL A 237 -0.83 9.33 10.94
CA VAL A 237 -1.15 10.76 11.07
C VAL A 237 -1.26 11.47 9.71
N GLY A 238 -0.45 11.08 8.71
CA GLY A 238 -0.28 11.85 7.47
C GLY A 238 0.59 13.10 7.68
N ASP A 239 0.28 14.16 6.94
CA ASP A 239 0.99 15.43 7.07
C ASP A 239 0.76 16.08 8.43
N ILE A 240 1.85 16.48 9.04
CA ILE A 240 1.88 17.19 10.30
C ILE A 240 3.00 18.25 10.27
N ASP A 241 2.78 19.39 10.89
CA ASP A 241 3.80 20.43 11.04
C ASP A 241 5.02 19.92 11.81
N ALA A 242 6.22 20.22 11.31
CA ALA A 242 7.47 19.78 11.94
C ALA A 242 7.64 20.35 13.37
N GLY A 243 7.19 21.57 13.61
CA GLY A 243 7.18 22.18 14.94
C GLY A 243 6.25 21.44 15.90
N ALA A 244 5.08 20.99 15.40
CA ALA A 244 4.16 20.17 16.20
C ALA A 244 4.78 18.80 16.56
N VAL A 245 5.56 18.19 15.65
CA VAL A 245 6.31 16.95 15.94
C VAL A 245 7.30 17.15 17.09
N LEU A 246 8.10 18.22 17.04
CA LEU A 246 9.07 18.55 18.09
C LEU A 246 8.38 18.82 19.43
N TYR A 247 7.29 19.60 19.42
CA TYR A 247 6.50 19.90 20.60
C TYR A 247 5.89 18.64 21.24
N LEU A 248 5.30 17.75 20.43
CA LEU A 248 4.77 16.47 20.90
C LEU A 248 5.86 15.57 21.49
N SER A 249 7.05 15.53 20.88
CA SER A 249 8.19 14.77 21.40
C SER A 249 8.54 15.21 22.83
N GLU A 250 8.59 16.52 23.05
CA GLU A 250 8.88 17.11 24.36
C GLU A 250 7.76 16.83 25.37
N LYS A 251 6.50 17.17 25.01
CA LYS A 251 5.37 17.08 25.95
C LYS A 251 4.99 15.65 26.30
N LEU A 252 5.07 14.73 25.34
CA LEU A 252 4.79 13.29 25.58
C LEU A 252 6.02 12.53 26.10
N LYS A 253 7.18 13.20 26.19
CA LYS A 253 8.48 12.60 26.61
C LYS A 253 8.78 11.31 25.84
N LYS A 254 8.51 11.32 24.53
CA LYS A 254 8.72 10.17 23.64
C LYS A 254 10.03 10.33 22.90
N SER A 255 10.85 9.27 22.90
CA SER A 255 11.99 9.18 21.99
C SER A 255 11.52 9.17 20.54
N PRO A 256 12.39 9.53 19.56
CA PRO A 256 12.02 9.51 18.14
C PRO A 256 11.36 8.20 17.70
N HIS A 257 11.87 7.06 18.15
CA HIS A 257 11.30 5.74 17.81
C HIS A 257 9.90 5.51 18.41
N LYS A 258 9.67 5.94 19.67
CA LYS A 258 8.33 5.87 20.29
C LYS A 258 7.35 6.83 19.66
N LEU A 259 7.84 7.96 19.15
CA LEU A 259 7.01 8.93 18.43
C LEU A 259 6.66 8.42 17.03
N GLU A 260 7.59 7.77 16.35
CA GLU A 260 7.34 7.07 15.09
C GLU A 260 6.24 6.01 15.25
N ASP A 261 6.32 5.17 16.29
CA ASP A 261 5.28 4.18 16.59
C ASP A 261 3.92 4.86 16.87
N TYR A 262 3.92 5.94 17.62
CA TYR A 262 2.72 6.73 17.91
C TYR A 262 2.06 7.25 16.63
N PHE A 263 2.83 7.86 15.73
CA PHE A 263 2.32 8.41 14.47
C PHE A 263 1.86 7.34 13.48
N ASN A 264 2.44 6.15 13.51
CA ASN A 264 2.04 5.06 12.65
C ASN A 264 0.82 4.27 13.16
N ASN A 265 0.65 4.14 14.49
CA ASN A 265 -0.27 3.15 15.07
C ASN A 265 -1.34 3.73 15.99
N LYS A 266 -1.24 5.01 16.40
CA LYS A 266 -2.15 5.65 17.38
C LYS A 266 -2.86 6.89 16.87
N CYS A 267 -2.59 7.27 15.64
CA CYS A 267 -3.13 8.48 14.98
C CYS A 267 -4.16 8.12 13.91
N GLY A 268 -4.30 8.94 12.89
CA GLY A 268 -5.21 8.74 11.78
C GLY A 268 -6.67 8.69 12.18
N LEU A 269 -7.47 7.93 11.46
CA LEU A 269 -8.89 7.76 11.75
C LEU A 269 -9.12 7.22 13.15
N LEU A 270 -8.33 6.24 13.58
CA LEU A 270 -8.40 5.68 14.94
C LEU A 270 -8.17 6.76 16.00
N GLY A 271 -7.10 7.53 15.86
CA GLY A 271 -6.72 8.57 16.84
C GLY A 271 -7.72 9.73 16.90
N LEU A 272 -8.25 10.13 15.75
CA LEU A 272 -9.24 11.21 15.66
C LEU A 272 -10.60 10.81 16.21
N SER A 273 -11.07 9.63 15.87
CA SER A 273 -12.39 9.15 16.30
C SER A 273 -12.42 8.61 17.71
N GLY A 274 -11.28 8.10 18.20
CA GLY A 274 -11.23 7.34 19.46
C GLY A 274 -12.03 6.04 19.44
N LYS A 275 -12.54 5.62 18.27
CA LYS A 275 -13.45 4.47 18.12
C LYS A 275 -12.85 3.37 17.24
N SER A 276 -12.58 3.69 15.98
CA SER A 276 -12.17 2.70 14.99
C SER A 276 -11.25 3.29 13.93
N SER A 277 -10.50 2.42 13.28
CA SER A 277 -9.75 2.73 12.06
C SER A 277 -10.52 2.34 10.78
N ASP A 278 -11.67 1.68 10.92
CA ASP A 278 -12.48 1.20 9.80
C ASP A 278 -13.56 2.22 9.44
N ILE A 279 -13.54 2.67 8.18
CA ILE A 279 -14.48 3.67 7.66
C ILE A 279 -15.94 3.19 7.78
N ARG A 280 -16.20 1.90 7.63
CA ARG A 280 -17.57 1.34 7.75
C ARG A 280 -18.11 1.53 9.16
N GLU A 281 -17.29 1.22 10.16
CA GLU A 281 -17.67 1.42 11.57
C GLU A 281 -17.81 2.91 11.89
N LEU A 282 -16.93 3.76 11.35
CA LEU A 282 -17.02 5.20 11.57
C LEU A 282 -18.25 5.83 10.93
N LEU A 283 -18.70 5.35 9.76
CA LEU A 283 -19.96 5.78 9.16
C LEU A 283 -21.16 5.41 10.03
N ILE A 284 -21.17 4.19 10.59
CA ILE A 284 -22.23 3.76 11.53
C ILE A 284 -22.22 4.61 12.79
N GLU A 285 -21.06 4.94 13.35
CA GLU A 285 -20.95 5.79 14.54
C GLU A 285 -21.35 7.23 14.25
N GLU A 286 -21.04 7.76 13.06
CA GLU A 286 -21.52 9.08 12.59
C GLU A 286 -23.05 9.13 12.52
N GLU A 287 -23.71 8.11 11.96
CA GLU A 287 -25.17 7.99 11.92
C GLU A 287 -25.82 7.96 13.33
N LYS A 288 -25.09 7.41 14.31
CA LYS A 288 -25.50 7.45 15.72
C LYS A 288 -25.23 8.80 16.42
N GLY A 289 -24.68 9.77 15.69
CA GLY A 289 -24.39 11.12 16.20
C GLY A 289 -23.02 11.27 16.89
N HIS A 290 -22.07 10.33 16.69
CA HIS A 290 -20.73 10.46 17.26
C HIS A 290 -19.92 11.53 16.52
N SER A 291 -19.69 12.66 17.17
CA SER A 291 -19.09 13.87 16.57
C SER A 291 -17.66 13.68 16.11
N GLU A 292 -16.83 12.93 16.86
CA GLU A 292 -15.43 12.67 16.55
C GLU A 292 -15.30 11.72 15.35
N SER A 293 -16.20 10.77 15.17
CA SER A 293 -16.24 9.92 13.96
C SER A 293 -16.62 10.75 12.75
N ALA A 294 -17.61 11.64 12.86
CA ALA A 294 -17.99 12.56 11.80
C ALA A 294 -16.81 13.48 11.41
N LEU A 295 -16.11 14.04 12.41
CA LEU A 295 -14.91 14.87 12.19
C LEU A 295 -13.81 14.08 11.48
N ALA A 296 -13.52 12.86 11.91
CA ALA A 296 -12.48 12.00 11.32
C ALA A 296 -12.77 11.71 9.85
N LEU A 297 -14.01 11.38 9.49
CA LEU A 297 -14.43 11.14 8.11
C LEU A 297 -14.39 12.40 7.24
N LYS A 298 -14.81 13.55 7.77
CA LYS A 298 -14.72 14.84 7.09
C LYS A 298 -13.27 15.22 6.81
N LEU A 299 -12.38 15.09 7.81
CA LEU A 299 -10.97 15.40 7.68
C LEU A 299 -10.29 14.46 6.66
N TYR A 300 -10.62 13.17 6.69
CA TYR A 300 -10.13 12.19 5.72
C TYR A 300 -10.51 12.58 4.29
N ALA A 301 -11.80 12.84 4.02
CA ALA A 301 -12.26 13.24 2.69
C ALA A 301 -11.63 14.57 2.25
N ASN A 302 -11.54 15.57 3.17
CA ASN A 302 -10.96 16.87 2.86
C ASN A 302 -9.47 16.75 2.50
N ARG A 303 -8.69 15.96 3.23
CA ARG A 303 -7.26 15.76 2.94
C ARG A 303 -7.05 15.11 1.55
N ILE A 304 -7.88 14.15 1.17
CA ILE A 304 -7.81 13.53 -0.16
C ILE A 304 -8.13 14.58 -1.24
N LYS A 305 -9.14 15.40 -1.02
CA LYS A 305 -9.54 16.50 -1.92
C LYS A 305 -8.41 17.50 -2.14
N GLU A 306 -7.76 17.94 -1.07
CA GLU A 306 -6.59 18.82 -1.11
C GLU A 306 -5.45 18.20 -1.94
N TYR A 307 -5.20 16.92 -1.79
CA TYR A 307 -4.19 16.21 -2.57
C TYR A 307 -4.59 16.01 -4.04
N ILE A 308 -5.86 15.79 -4.35
CA ILE A 308 -6.34 15.79 -5.74
C ILE A 308 -6.05 17.15 -6.38
N GLY A 309 -6.36 18.26 -5.70
CA GLY A 309 -6.02 19.60 -6.16
C GLY A 309 -4.52 19.81 -6.36
N LYS A 310 -3.69 19.38 -5.40
CA LYS A 310 -2.22 19.43 -5.50
C LYS A 310 -1.70 18.65 -6.72
N MET A 311 -2.20 17.44 -6.96
CA MET A 311 -1.78 16.61 -8.09
C MET A 311 -2.28 17.18 -9.42
N SER A 312 -3.50 17.73 -9.46
CA SER A 312 -4.03 18.42 -10.64
C SER A 312 -3.20 19.65 -11.00
N ALA A 313 -2.74 20.43 -10.01
CA ALA A 313 -1.83 21.54 -10.22
C ALA A 313 -0.47 21.06 -10.80
N SER A 314 0.09 19.95 -10.28
CA SER A 314 1.33 19.37 -10.81
C SER A 314 1.20 18.91 -12.26
N LEU A 315 -0.01 18.49 -12.68
CA LEU A 315 -0.31 18.03 -14.04
C LEU A 315 -0.71 19.17 -14.98
N GLY A 316 -1.06 20.36 -14.45
CA GLY A 316 -1.67 21.44 -15.23
C GLY A 316 -3.09 21.10 -15.67
N GLY A 317 -3.86 20.41 -14.84
CA GLY A 317 -5.23 19.94 -15.07
C GLY A 317 -5.41 18.47 -14.72
N ILE A 318 -6.59 17.93 -15.01
CA ILE A 318 -6.94 16.51 -14.81
C ILE A 318 -7.86 16.04 -15.93
N ASP A 319 -7.55 14.88 -16.52
CA ASP A 319 -8.38 14.23 -17.55
C ASP A 319 -9.08 12.98 -16.97
N LEU A 320 -8.46 12.34 -15.96
CA LEU A 320 -9.00 11.15 -15.33
C LEU A 320 -8.68 11.14 -13.82
N LEU A 321 -9.70 10.93 -12.99
CA LEU A 321 -9.57 10.60 -11.58
C LEU A 321 -9.91 9.12 -11.36
N VAL A 322 -9.01 8.37 -10.74
CA VAL A 322 -9.25 6.96 -10.38
C VAL A 322 -9.24 6.80 -8.87
N LEU A 323 -10.33 6.29 -8.32
CA LEU A 323 -10.49 5.97 -6.90
C LEU A 323 -10.36 4.45 -6.73
N ALA A 324 -9.19 3.98 -6.29
CA ALA A 324 -8.83 2.58 -6.14
C ALA A 324 -8.59 2.20 -4.66
N GLY A 325 -8.38 0.92 -4.40
CA GLY A 325 -8.23 0.38 -3.05
C GLY A 325 -9.57 0.17 -2.35
N THR A 326 -9.55 -0.51 -1.21
CA THR A 326 -10.78 -0.99 -0.55
C THR A 326 -11.81 0.11 -0.28
N VAL A 327 -11.36 1.31 0.12
CA VAL A 327 -12.26 2.44 0.39
C VAL A 327 -12.73 3.06 -0.93
N GLY A 328 -11.80 3.32 -1.87
CA GLY A 328 -12.14 3.89 -3.18
C GLY A 328 -13.11 3.01 -3.98
N GLU A 329 -12.95 1.69 -3.90
CA GLU A 329 -13.78 0.73 -4.62
C GLU A 329 -15.14 0.49 -3.95
N ARG A 330 -15.20 0.39 -2.61
CA ARG A 330 -16.37 -0.13 -1.90
C ARG A 330 -17.23 0.91 -1.19
N SER A 331 -16.74 2.13 -0.98
CA SER A 331 -17.51 3.15 -0.25
C SER A 331 -18.00 4.25 -1.18
N PHE A 332 -19.24 4.09 -1.71
CA PHE A 332 -19.87 5.11 -2.51
C PHE A 332 -20.02 6.45 -1.75
N ILE A 333 -20.31 6.39 -0.45
CA ILE A 333 -20.39 7.57 0.42
C ILE A 333 -19.07 8.34 0.45
N MET A 334 -17.95 7.64 0.58
CA MET A 334 -16.65 8.31 0.61
C MET A 334 -16.26 8.84 -0.77
N ARG A 335 -16.56 8.12 -1.87
CA ARG A 335 -16.33 8.65 -3.22
C ARG A 335 -17.10 9.94 -3.44
N GLN A 336 -18.40 10.00 -3.07
CA GLN A 336 -19.22 11.19 -3.14
C GLN A 336 -18.62 12.35 -2.33
N ARG A 337 -18.26 12.10 -1.04
CA ARG A 337 -17.63 13.12 -0.17
C ARG A 337 -16.29 13.64 -0.72
N ILE A 338 -15.49 12.79 -1.34
CA ILE A 338 -14.20 13.14 -1.94
C ILE A 338 -14.41 13.99 -3.19
N CYS A 339 -15.37 13.65 -4.06
CA CYS A 339 -15.61 14.36 -5.30
C CYS A 339 -16.43 15.65 -5.13
N GLN A 340 -17.22 15.77 -4.07
CA GLN A 340 -18.05 16.95 -3.80
C GLN A 340 -17.22 18.24 -3.77
N GLY A 341 -17.56 19.22 -4.64
CA GLY A 341 -16.87 20.50 -4.75
C GLY A 341 -15.56 20.46 -5.53
N LEU A 342 -15.36 19.43 -6.36
CA LEU A 342 -14.28 19.34 -7.34
C LEU A 342 -14.75 19.63 -8.79
N ASP A 343 -15.96 20.13 -8.95
CA ASP A 343 -16.57 20.54 -10.22
C ASP A 343 -15.74 21.60 -10.96
N PHE A 344 -15.03 22.47 -10.25
CA PHE A 344 -14.08 23.41 -10.84
C PHE A 344 -12.89 22.75 -11.55
N LEU A 345 -12.60 21.47 -11.26
CA LEU A 345 -11.63 20.62 -11.97
C LEU A 345 -12.30 19.79 -13.08
N GLY A 346 -13.61 19.95 -13.31
CA GLY A 346 -14.38 19.12 -14.22
C GLY A 346 -14.75 17.74 -13.67
N ILE A 347 -14.53 17.51 -12.37
CA ILE A 347 -14.85 16.24 -11.71
C ILE A 347 -16.30 16.30 -11.24
N ASN A 348 -17.14 15.48 -11.88
CA ASN A 348 -18.54 15.29 -11.48
C ASN A 348 -18.77 13.79 -11.25
N ILE A 349 -19.50 13.47 -10.20
CA ILE A 349 -19.88 12.09 -9.90
C ILE A 349 -21.37 11.92 -10.20
N ASP A 350 -21.71 10.87 -10.92
CA ASP A 350 -23.08 10.45 -11.12
C ASP A 350 -23.51 9.59 -9.92
N ASP A 351 -24.46 10.07 -9.15
CA ASP A 351 -24.90 9.43 -7.91
C ASP A 351 -25.50 8.04 -8.15
N ASP A 352 -26.24 7.86 -9.25
CA ASP A 352 -26.86 6.56 -9.58
C ASP A 352 -25.81 5.52 -9.98
N LEU A 353 -24.82 5.92 -10.78
CA LEU A 353 -23.71 5.07 -11.14
C LEU A 353 -22.80 4.79 -9.94
N ASN A 354 -22.53 5.83 -9.13
CA ASN A 354 -21.72 5.68 -7.93
C ASN A 354 -22.33 4.68 -6.93
N ASN A 355 -23.64 4.73 -6.71
CA ASN A 355 -24.34 3.85 -5.79
C ASN A 355 -24.39 2.39 -6.28
N LYS A 356 -24.39 2.18 -7.60
CA LYS A 356 -24.43 0.85 -8.23
C LYS A 356 -23.04 0.22 -8.40
N SER A 357 -21.95 1.01 -8.35
CA SER A 357 -20.61 0.49 -8.51
C SER A 357 -20.14 -0.21 -7.23
N GLU A 358 -20.30 -1.52 -7.20
CA GLU A 358 -19.66 -2.40 -6.22
C GLU A 358 -18.30 -2.87 -6.76
N GLY A 359 -17.26 -2.04 -6.58
CA GLY A 359 -15.87 -2.50 -6.57
C GLY A 359 -15.30 -3.16 -7.83
N VAL A 360 -15.96 -3.06 -8.97
CA VAL A 360 -15.40 -3.50 -10.25
C VAL A 360 -15.87 -2.55 -11.33
N GLU A 361 -14.91 -2.06 -12.09
CA GLU A 361 -15.09 -1.37 -13.36
C GLU A 361 -15.68 0.05 -13.26
N VAL A 362 -14.78 0.98 -13.18
CA VAL A 362 -15.02 2.34 -13.65
C VAL A 362 -14.42 2.43 -15.05
#